data_a0083ff53246b9d637f37421e2c3fe84
#
_entry.id   a0083ff53246b9d637f37421e2c3fe84
#
_cell.length_a   1.000
_cell.length_b   1.000
_cell.length_c   1.000
_cell.angle_alpha   90.00
_cell.angle_beta   90.00
_cell.angle_gamma   90.00
#
_symmetry.space_group_name_H-M   'P 1'
#
loop_
_entity.id
_entity.type
_entity.pdbx_description
1 polymer ?
#
loop_
_entity_poly.entity_id
_entity_poly.type
_entity_poly.pdbx_seq_one_letter_code
_entity_poly.pdbx_strand_id
1 'polypeptide(L)'
;MKKAIMALDGGGSNLRMVVADYDSEQPIYFNEVSTGTNLFTVRNKQEAINNIQNLVIEGFENLPEGYEIAGIGLSSAGTENEQNRSDLFKALKNATSKIKEKIPQINLPELFVTNDIEILLHSSDMALVAGTGTVGAVKYKDIKPYDNTDVEPDEYTIEKLDGDGEYIGDKGSGYWIAKEVLTRVGQIEKLGLYIDSHGNVTRDNSFYLRELVLKKLLELNGYTKEDAERAFALTLHGAGLPEYVSLVYSITEENGRPFDRAKVGNLFSKIADDAALQGDEVANDILKGAASELFKNVIAGYEKGDFETKPYCDLLLSGSVLTHSKITRYFLEDMIKEKYPNVYVKVNKEKPVMSTVKYVKRKIEPQKGKKLPDSDEWEK
;
A
#
# COMPACT_ATOMS: atom_id res chain seq x y z
N MET A 1 11.65 -31.18 -14.45
CA MET A 1 12.15 -30.01 -13.69
C MET A 1 11.13 -29.63 -12.66
N LYS A 2 11.56 -29.12 -11.50
CA LYS A 2 10.66 -28.50 -10.52
C LYS A 2 10.17 -27.16 -11.06
N LYS A 3 8.95 -26.80 -10.74
CA LYS A 3 8.41 -25.51 -11.15
C LYS A 3 8.68 -24.43 -10.10
N ALA A 4 8.94 -23.24 -10.56
CA ALA A 4 9.02 -22.04 -9.75
C ALA A 4 8.08 -20.96 -10.29
N ILE A 5 7.69 -20.04 -9.43
CA ILE A 5 6.93 -18.85 -9.78
C ILE A 5 7.82 -17.64 -9.49
N MET A 6 7.89 -16.70 -10.44
CA MET A 6 8.50 -15.41 -10.20
C MET A 6 7.38 -14.37 -10.00
N ALA A 7 7.45 -13.65 -8.90
CA ALA A 7 6.48 -12.60 -8.58
C ALA A 7 7.21 -11.28 -8.35
N LEU A 8 6.66 -10.22 -8.92
CA LEU A 8 7.09 -8.85 -8.70
C LEU A 8 5.95 -8.07 -8.04
N ASP A 9 6.27 -7.25 -7.05
CA ASP A 9 5.33 -6.35 -6.38
C ASP A 9 5.89 -4.94 -6.42
N GLY A 10 5.20 -4.06 -7.12
CA GLY A 10 5.61 -2.70 -7.37
C GLY A 10 4.64 -1.66 -6.84
N GLY A 11 5.08 -0.95 -5.81
CA GLY A 11 4.37 0.21 -5.26
C GLY A 11 4.87 1.54 -5.79
N GLY A 12 4.58 2.61 -5.05
CA GLY A 12 5.04 3.97 -5.39
C GLY A 12 6.55 4.19 -5.25
N SER A 13 7.25 3.42 -4.41
CA SER A 13 8.65 3.69 -4.05
C SER A 13 9.58 2.49 -4.19
N ASN A 14 9.07 1.28 -4.11
CA ASN A 14 9.86 0.06 -4.13
C ASN A 14 9.28 -0.95 -5.12
N LEU A 15 10.17 -1.72 -5.74
CA LEU A 15 9.86 -2.89 -6.55
C LEU A 15 10.57 -4.10 -5.93
N ARG A 16 9.81 -5.10 -5.53
CA ARG A 16 10.28 -6.35 -4.93
C ARG A 16 10.09 -7.49 -5.90
N MET A 17 11.03 -8.41 -5.92
CA MET A 17 10.93 -9.64 -6.68
C MET A 17 11.20 -10.84 -5.78
N VAL A 18 10.42 -11.90 -5.95
CA VAL A 18 10.65 -13.21 -5.36
C VAL A 18 10.55 -14.28 -6.42
N VAL A 19 11.45 -15.23 -6.40
CA VAL A 19 11.28 -16.52 -7.05
C VAL A 19 10.92 -17.52 -5.96
N ALA A 20 9.80 -18.21 -6.07
CA ALA A 20 9.29 -19.15 -5.08
C ALA A 20 9.10 -20.53 -5.71
N ASP A 21 9.34 -21.58 -4.92
CA ASP A 21 9.00 -22.95 -5.30
C ASP A 21 7.49 -23.08 -5.50
N TYR A 22 7.06 -23.70 -6.60
CA TYR A 22 5.65 -23.79 -6.97
C TYR A 22 4.80 -24.55 -5.96
N ASP A 23 5.32 -25.66 -5.43
CA ASP A 23 4.55 -26.55 -4.56
C ASP A 23 4.50 -26.01 -3.13
N SER A 24 5.66 -25.64 -2.57
CA SER A 24 5.80 -25.19 -1.18
C SER A 24 5.57 -23.71 -0.97
N GLU A 25 5.58 -22.90 -2.04
CA GLU A 25 5.54 -21.43 -2.01
C GLU A 25 6.69 -20.79 -1.22
N GLN A 26 7.72 -21.56 -0.88
CA GLN A 26 8.87 -21.03 -0.16
C GLN A 26 9.77 -20.22 -1.10
N PRO A 27 10.23 -19.02 -0.64
CA PRO A 27 11.17 -18.22 -1.42
C PRO A 27 12.47 -18.98 -1.70
N ILE A 28 12.88 -19.00 -2.97
CA ILE A 28 14.16 -19.50 -3.46
C ILE A 28 15.15 -18.35 -3.60
N TYR A 29 14.68 -17.23 -4.13
CA TYR A 29 15.47 -16.01 -4.35
C TYR A 29 14.62 -14.77 -4.09
N PHE A 30 15.25 -13.71 -3.58
CA PHE A 30 14.59 -12.43 -3.31
C PHE A 30 15.52 -11.27 -3.61
N ASN A 31 15.00 -10.23 -4.27
CA ASN A 31 15.66 -8.95 -4.42
C ASN A 31 14.67 -7.78 -4.37
N GLU A 32 15.16 -6.59 -4.02
CA GLU A 32 14.37 -5.35 -3.92
C GLU A 32 15.18 -4.19 -4.48
N VAL A 33 14.52 -3.31 -5.23
CA VAL A 33 15.10 -2.06 -5.73
C VAL A 33 14.22 -0.88 -5.38
N SER A 34 14.83 0.27 -5.09
CA SER A 34 14.13 1.50 -4.76
C SER A 34 13.66 2.20 -6.04
N THR A 35 12.57 1.69 -6.63
CA THR A 35 11.91 2.28 -7.80
C THR A 35 10.41 2.06 -7.70
N GLY A 36 9.62 3.06 -8.09
CA GLY A 36 8.18 2.89 -8.27
C GLY A 36 7.87 2.21 -9.61
N THR A 37 6.71 1.57 -9.71
CA THR A 37 6.23 0.92 -10.94
C THR A 37 4.96 1.57 -11.51
N ASN A 38 4.35 2.50 -10.79
CA ASN A 38 3.28 3.32 -11.36
C ASN A 38 3.88 4.32 -12.34
N LEU A 39 3.85 3.97 -13.63
CA LEU A 39 4.49 4.75 -14.70
C LEU A 39 3.87 6.15 -14.92
N PHE A 40 2.76 6.48 -14.27
CA PHE A 40 2.21 7.85 -14.26
C PHE A 40 2.92 8.76 -13.24
N THR A 41 3.36 8.18 -12.12
CA THR A 41 3.90 8.95 -10.99
C THR A 41 5.41 8.86 -10.87
N VAL A 42 6.04 7.84 -11.49
CA VAL A 42 7.50 7.73 -11.49
C VAL A 42 8.14 8.84 -12.33
N ARG A 43 9.25 9.39 -11.83
CA ARG A 43 9.99 10.45 -12.52
C ARG A 43 10.62 10.00 -13.82
N ASN A 44 11.08 8.75 -13.88
CA ASN A 44 11.76 8.18 -15.04
C ASN A 44 11.13 6.82 -15.40
N LYS A 45 10.20 6.86 -16.36
CA LYS A 45 9.51 5.64 -16.85
C LYS A 45 10.48 4.60 -17.40
N GLN A 46 11.49 5.04 -18.14
CA GLN A 46 12.44 4.12 -18.77
C GLN A 46 13.30 3.42 -17.72
N GLU A 47 13.70 4.11 -16.66
CA GLU A 47 14.43 3.51 -15.53
C GLU A 47 13.57 2.47 -14.81
N ALA A 48 12.30 2.78 -14.54
CA ALA A 48 11.38 1.82 -13.92
C ALA A 48 11.22 0.56 -14.78
N ILE A 49 11.03 0.71 -16.10
CA ILE A 49 10.96 -0.41 -17.06
C ILE A 49 12.26 -1.21 -17.04
N ASN A 50 13.41 -0.56 -17.07
CA ASN A 50 14.71 -1.22 -17.03
C ASN A 50 14.90 -2.01 -15.73
N ASN A 51 14.49 -1.46 -14.59
CA ASN A 51 14.59 -2.13 -13.29
C ASN A 51 13.70 -3.39 -13.24
N ILE A 52 12.47 -3.33 -13.80
CA ILE A 52 11.61 -4.52 -13.95
C ILE A 52 12.31 -5.58 -14.80
N GLN A 53 12.86 -5.21 -15.97
CA GLN A 53 13.54 -6.15 -16.86
C GLN A 53 14.78 -6.76 -16.19
N ASN A 54 15.57 -5.97 -15.50
CA ASN A 54 16.79 -6.44 -14.81
C ASN A 54 16.44 -7.42 -13.70
N LEU A 55 15.43 -7.15 -12.87
CA LEU A 55 14.99 -8.08 -11.82
C LEU A 55 14.48 -9.39 -12.41
N VAL A 56 13.72 -9.35 -13.51
CA VAL A 56 13.29 -10.59 -14.20
C VAL A 56 14.49 -11.38 -14.68
N ILE A 57 15.46 -10.77 -15.35
CA ILE A 57 16.67 -11.43 -15.82
C ILE A 57 17.45 -12.03 -14.64
N GLU A 58 17.65 -11.26 -13.58
CA GLU A 58 18.35 -11.69 -12.36
C GLU A 58 17.66 -12.88 -11.70
N GLY A 59 16.32 -12.92 -11.67
CA GLY A 59 15.55 -14.04 -11.16
C GLY A 59 15.80 -15.34 -11.94
N PHE A 60 15.99 -15.27 -13.26
CA PHE A 60 16.41 -16.43 -14.06
C PHE A 60 17.87 -16.82 -13.81
N GLU A 61 18.78 -15.86 -13.67
CA GLU A 61 20.21 -16.11 -13.43
C GLU A 61 20.48 -16.73 -12.06
N ASN A 62 19.60 -16.48 -11.07
CA ASN A 62 19.69 -17.04 -9.72
C ASN A 62 18.74 -18.24 -9.49
N LEU A 63 18.15 -18.78 -10.55
CA LEU A 63 17.31 -19.99 -10.46
C LEU A 63 18.21 -21.22 -10.26
N PRO A 64 17.98 -22.04 -9.20
CA PRO A 64 18.77 -23.24 -8.98
C PRO A 64 18.63 -24.25 -10.13
N GLU A 65 19.68 -25.07 -10.33
CA GLU A 65 19.65 -26.15 -11.31
C GLU A 65 18.49 -27.12 -11.05
N GLY A 66 17.82 -27.52 -12.12
CA GLY A 66 16.65 -28.41 -12.03
C GLY A 66 15.31 -27.72 -11.85
N TYR A 67 15.28 -26.38 -11.78
CA TYR A 67 14.06 -25.59 -11.76
C TYR A 67 13.75 -24.96 -13.13
N GLU A 68 12.45 -24.72 -13.38
CA GLU A 68 11.96 -23.89 -14.49
C GLU A 68 10.92 -22.89 -13.96
N ILE A 69 10.88 -21.68 -14.51
CA ILE A 69 9.86 -20.69 -14.15
C ILE A 69 8.60 -20.97 -14.98
N ALA A 70 7.52 -21.34 -14.30
CA ALA A 70 6.24 -21.67 -14.93
C ALA A 70 5.39 -20.42 -15.21
N GLY A 71 5.50 -19.39 -14.36
CA GLY A 71 4.77 -18.12 -14.54
C GLY A 71 5.48 -16.96 -13.87
N ILE A 72 5.27 -15.77 -14.45
CA ILE A 72 5.77 -14.50 -13.93
C ILE A 72 4.57 -13.56 -13.74
N GLY A 73 4.41 -13.02 -12.53
CA GLY A 73 3.40 -12.00 -12.23
C GLY A 73 4.01 -10.71 -11.75
N LEU A 74 3.44 -9.61 -12.21
CA LEU A 74 3.73 -8.27 -11.70
C LEU A 74 2.43 -7.66 -11.17
N SER A 75 2.37 -7.41 -9.86
CA SER A 75 1.35 -6.56 -9.27
C SER A 75 1.88 -5.13 -9.17
N SER A 76 1.08 -4.16 -9.59
CA SER A 76 1.50 -2.76 -9.59
C SER A 76 0.32 -1.82 -9.44
N ALA A 77 0.52 -0.75 -8.65
CA ALA A 77 -0.41 0.37 -8.63
C ALA A 77 -0.51 1.04 -10.02
N GLY A 78 -1.67 1.58 -10.36
CA GLY A 78 -1.91 2.29 -11.62
C GLY A 78 -2.15 1.39 -12.84
N THR A 79 -2.29 0.07 -12.67
CA THR A 79 -2.56 -0.88 -13.76
C THR A 79 -4.03 -0.91 -14.20
N GLU A 80 -4.89 -0.15 -13.55
CA GLU A 80 -6.24 0.19 -14.03
C GLU A 80 -6.21 0.97 -15.36
N ASN A 81 -5.12 1.67 -15.62
CA ASN A 81 -4.89 2.29 -16.92
C ASN A 81 -4.29 1.26 -17.89
N GLU A 82 -4.98 1.04 -19.02
CA GLU A 82 -4.60 0.05 -20.03
C GLU A 82 -3.20 0.30 -20.62
N GLN A 83 -2.83 1.57 -20.85
CA GLN A 83 -1.50 1.90 -21.38
C GLN A 83 -0.40 1.50 -20.38
N ASN A 84 -0.60 1.79 -19.08
CA ASN A 84 0.34 1.40 -18.04
C ASN A 84 0.46 -0.12 -17.95
N ARG A 85 -0.68 -0.82 -17.93
CA ARG A 85 -0.73 -2.29 -17.94
C ARG A 85 0.00 -2.88 -19.13
N SER A 86 -0.24 -2.34 -20.33
CA SER A 86 0.42 -2.74 -21.56
C SER A 86 1.94 -2.52 -21.52
N ASP A 87 2.39 -1.37 -21.04
CA ASP A 87 3.84 -1.06 -20.97
C ASP A 87 4.56 -1.96 -19.96
N LEU A 88 3.93 -2.27 -18.81
CA LEU A 88 4.46 -3.22 -17.84
C LEU A 88 4.49 -4.65 -18.40
N PHE A 89 3.46 -5.07 -19.12
CA PHE A 89 3.43 -6.37 -19.79
C PHE A 89 4.54 -6.48 -20.85
N LYS A 90 4.74 -5.43 -21.66
CA LYS A 90 5.85 -5.37 -22.63
C LYS A 90 7.22 -5.44 -21.94
N ALA A 91 7.37 -4.85 -20.73
CA ALA A 91 8.60 -4.94 -19.97
C ALA A 91 8.92 -6.40 -19.59
N LEU A 92 7.93 -7.16 -19.11
CA LEU A 92 8.06 -8.59 -18.82
C LEU A 92 8.38 -9.40 -20.08
N LYS A 93 7.63 -9.18 -21.17
CA LYS A 93 7.82 -9.86 -22.47
C LYS A 93 9.23 -9.62 -23.03
N ASN A 94 9.73 -8.39 -22.98
CA ASN A 94 11.07 -8.05 -23.43
C ASN A 94 12.17 -8.73 -22.61
N ALA A 95 11.99 -8.79 -21.27
CA ALA A 95 12.94 -9.48 -20.40
C ALA A 95 13.00 -10.99 -20.71
N THR A 96 11.84 -11.64 -20.84
CA THR A 96 11.78 -13.08 -21.15
C THR A 96 12.29 -13.39 -22.56
N SER A 97 12.08 -12.50 -23.54
CA SER A 97 12.66 -12.64 -24.88
C SER A 97 14.19 -12.61 -24.85
N LYS A 98 14.80 -11.68 -24.09
CA LYS A 98 16.26 -11.62 -23.89
C LYS A 98 16.81 -12.92 -23.27
N ILE A 99 16.07 -13.53 -22.33
CA ILE A 99 16.43 -14.82 -21.75
C ILE A 99 16.33 -15.93 -22.79
N LYS A 100 15.26 -15.95 -23.60
CA LYS A 100 15.10 -16.93 -24.69
C LYS A 100 16.21 -16.86 -25.73
N GLU A 101 16.71 -15.65 -26.05
CA GLU A 101 17.87 -15.48 -26.93
C GLU A 101 19.16 -16.07 -26.32
N LYS A 102 19.37 -15.92 -25.00
CA LYS A 102 20.52 -16.47 -24.28
C LYS A 102 20.41 -18.00 -24.09
N ILE A 103 19.19 -18.50 -23.87
CA ILE A 103 18.90 -19.91 -23.54
C ILE A 103 17.77 -20.41 -24.46
N PRO A 104 18.06 -20.76 -25.72
CA PRO A 104 17.04 -21.10 -26.72
C PRO A 104 16.12 -22.28 -26.35
N GLN A 105 16.55 -23.19 -25.50
CA GLN A 105 15.79 -24.37 -25.05
C GLN A 105 14.84 -24.06 -23.88
N ILE A 106 14.86 -22.86 -23.29
CA ILE A 106 13.98 -22.55 -22.16
C ILE A 106 12.51 -22.48 -22.60
N ASN A 107 11.63 -23.03 -21.79
CA ASN A 107 10.19 -22.78 -21.93
C ASN A 107 9.88 -21.37 -21.43
N LEU A 108 9.18 -20.59 -22.24
CA LEU A 108 8.75 -19.26 -21.80
C LEU A 108 7.62 -19.40 -20.78
N PRO A 109 7.72 -18.69 -19.64
CA PRO A 109 6.66 -18.68 -18.64
C PRO A 109 5.43 -17.92 -19.10
N GLU A 110 4.27 -18.22 -18.52
CA GLU A 110 3.08 -17.37 -18.64
C GLU A 110 3.31 -16.03 -17.92
N LEU A 111 2.82 -14.94 -18.52
CA LEU A 111 3.03 -13.57 -18.01
C LEU A 111 1.70 -12.96 -17.56
N PHE A 112 1.71 -12.37 -16.37
CA PHE A 112 0.55 -11.72 -15.77
C PHE A 112 0.91 -10.33 -15.25
N VAL A 113 0.04 -9.35 -15.51
CA VAL A 113 0.10 -8.01 -14.90
C VAL A 113 -1.25 -7.72 -14.28
N THR A 114 -1.26 -7.37 -12.99
CA THR A 114 -2.48 -7.11 -12.22
C THR A 114 -2.30 -5.88 -11.32
N ASN A 115 -3.40 -5.39 -10.77
CA ASN A 115 -3.38 -4.33 -9.76
C ASN A 115 -3.03 -4.91 -8.39
N ASP A 116 -2.32 -4.14 -7.57
CA ASP A 116 -1.89 -4.51 -6.22
C ASP A 116 -3.07 -4.77 -5.25
N ILE A 117 -4.22 -4.12 -5.48
CA ILE A 117 -5.43 -4.37 -4.69
C ILE A 117 -6.24 -5.55 -5.22
N GLU A 118 -6.26 -5.79 -6.54
CA GLU A 118 -7.01 -6.91 -7.15
C GLU A 118 -6.55 -8.26 -6.61
N ILE A 119 -5.24 -8.43 -6.36
CA ILE A 119 -4.70 -9.69 -5.81
C ILE A 119 -5.24 -10.01 -4.43
N LEU A 120 -5.59 -9.01 -3.62
CA LEU A 120 -6.16 -9.20 -2.29
C LEU A 120 -7.61 -9.69 -2.35
N LEU A 121 -8.36 -9.26 -3.38
CA LEU A 121 -9.76 -9.66 -3.59
C LEU A 121 -9.93 -11.10 -4.07
N HIS A 122 -8.86 -11.80 -4.42
CA HIS A 122 -8.95 -13.24 -4.67
C HIS A 122 -9.28 -14.06 -3.42
N SER A 123 -8.99 -13.52 -2.22
CA SER A 123 -9.21 -14.20 -0.94
C SER A 123 -10.19 -13.49 -0.02
N SER A 124 -10.82 -12.41 -0.48
CA SER A 124 -11.75 -11.60 0.31
C SER A 124 -12.83 -10.99 -0.59
N ASP A 125 -13.91 -10.51 0.00
CA ASP A 125 -14.98 -9.77 -0.69
C ASP A 125 -14.63 -8.28 -0.79
N MET A 126 -13.97 -7.75 0.25
CA MET A 126 -13.45 -6.38 0.30
C MET A 126 -11.97 -6.39 0.68
N ALA A 127 -11.23 -5.40 0.22
CA ALA A 127 -9.86 -5.14 0.64
C ALA A 127 -9.68 -3.65 0.93
N LEU A 128 -8.91 -3.35 1.98
CA LEU A 128 -8.53 -2.01 2.36
C LEU A 128 -7.04 -1.99 2.65
N VAL A 129 -6.32 -1.19 1.89
CA VAL A 129 -4.88 -1.01 2.04
C VAL A 129 -4.61 0.41 2.51
N ALA A 130 -3.91 0.56 3.63
CA ALA A 130 -3.44 1.85 4.13
C ALA A 130 -1.94 1.76 4.45
N GLY A 131 -1.15 2.32 3.57
CA GLY A 131 0.30 2.48 3.66
C GLY A 131 0.68 3.96 3.57
N THR A 132 1.57 4.33 2.65
CA THR A 132 1.85 5.74 2.32
C THR A 132 0.61 6.43 1.78
N GLY A 133 -0.16 5.77 0.91
CA GLY A 133 -1.50 6.13 0.46
C GLY A 133 -2.55 5.16 0.97
N THR A 134 -3.80 5.34 0.54
CA THR A 134 -4.93 4.47 0.85
C THR A 134 -5.62 4.02 -0.42
N VAL A 135 -6.04 2.76 -0.46
CA VAL A 135 -6.92 2.25 -1.50
C VAL A 135 -7.89 1.24 -0.91
N GLY A 136 -9.17 1.38 -1.25
CA GLY A 136 -10.21 0.41 -0.97
C GLY A 136 -10.68 -0.25 -2.27
N ALA A 137 -11.13 -1.49 -2.19
CA ALA A 137 -11.80 -2.15 -3.31
C ALA A 137 -12.78 -3.21 -2.84
N VAL A 138 -13.76 -3.47 -3.68
CA VAL A 138 -14.81 -4.46 -3.45
C VAL A 138 -14.97 -5.35 -4.68
N LYS A 139 -15.26 -6.62 -4.41
CA LYS A 139 -15.60 -7.62 -5.41
C LYS A 139 -17.06 -8.02 -5.24
N TYR A 140 -17.87 -7.89 -6.27
CA TYR A 140 -19.28 -8.27 -6.24
C TYR A 140 -19.72 -8.87 -7.58
N LYS A 141 -20.82 -9.62 -7.55
CA LYS A 141 -21.44 -10.10 -8.79
C LYS A 141 -22.35 -9.01 -9.34
N ASP A 142 -22.07 -8.56 -10.53
CA ASP A 142 -22.96 -7.65 -11.24
C ASP A 142 -24.18 -8.44 -11.74
N ILE A 143 -25.27 -8.35 -11.01
CA ILE A 143 -26.56 -8.91 -11.46
C ILE A 143 -27.10 -7.91 -12.45
N LYS A 144 -26.65 -7.99 -13.72
CA LYS A 144 -27.31 -7.23 -14.79
C LYS A 144 -28.75 -7.73 -14.94
N PRO A 145 -29.77 -6.90 -14.74
CA PRO A 145 -31.14 -7.31 -15.01
C PRO A 145 -31.30 -7.51 -16.52
N TYR A 146 -31.55 -8.74 -16.92
CA TYR A 146 -32.01 -9.13 -18.24
C TYR A 146 -31.11 -8.77 -19.45
N ASP A 147 -30.11 -9.57 -19.69
CA ASP A 147 -29.74 -9.89 -21.06
C ASP A 147 -29.49 -11.40 -21.16
N ASN A 148 -30.23 -12.06 -22.10
CA ASN A 148 -30.21 -13.50 -22.35
C ASN A 148 -28.94 -13.93 -23.10
N THR A 149 -27.79 -13.46 -22.71
CA THR A 149 -26.51 -13.94 -23.22
C THR A 149 -25.86 -14.81 -22.14
N ASP A 150 -25.39 -15.98 -22.54
CA ASP A 150 -24.69 -16.98 -21.72
C ASP A 150 -23.44 -16.38 -21.04
N VAL A 151 -23.65 -15.52 -20.02
CA VAL A 151 -22.58 -14.99 -19.18
C VAL A 151 -22.23 -16.06 -18.15
N GLU A 152 -21.01 -16.55 -18.21
CA GLU A 152 -20.50 -17.56 -17.29
C GLU A 152 -20.63 -17.09 -15.84
N PRO A 153 -21.01 -17.98 -14.88
CA PRO A 153 -21.41 -17.63 -13.52
C PRO A 153 -20.28 -17.13 -12.61
N ASP A 154 -19.07 -16.92 -13.12
CA ASP A 154 -17.88 -16.58 -12.32
C ASP A 154 -17.28 -15.18 -12.59
N GLU A 155 -17.92 -14.31 -13.37
CA GLU A 155 -17.45 -12.94 -13.55
C GLU A 155 -17.86 -12.07 -12.37
N TYR A 156 -16.86 -11.74 -11.53
CA TYR A 156 -16.97 -10.71 -10.52
C TYR A 156 -16.53 -9.37 -11.07
N THR A 157 -17.31 -8.34 -10.80
CA THR A 157 -16.87 -6.95 -10.98
C THR A 157 -16.00 -6.57 -9.79
N ILE A 158 -14.84 -5.97 -10.06
CA ILE A 158 -13.97 -5.36 -9.06
C ILE A 158 -14.09 -3.85 -9.22
N GLU A 159 -14.41 -3.17 -8.14
CA GLU A 159 -14.51 -1.72 -8.11
C GLU A 159 -13.59 -1.13 -7.05
N LYS A 160 -12.80 -0.14 -7.47
CA LYS A 160 -11.92 0.63 -6.61
C LYS A 160 -12.76 1.74 -5.94
N LEU A 161 -12.59 1.90 -4.64
CA LEU A 161 -13.37 2.82 -3.81
C LEU A 161 -12.61 4.09 -3.43
N ASP A 162 -11.28 4.04 -3.47
CA ASP A 162 -10.35 5.12 -3.12
C ASP A 162 -8.99 4.83 -3.80
N GLY A 163 -8.00 5.66 -3.57
CA GLY A 163 -6.67 5.57 -4.17
C GLY A 163 -6.47 6.59 -5.29
N ASP A 164 -7.18 7.71 -5.18
CA ASP A 164 -7.13 8.82 -6.14
C ASP A 164 -5.97 9.79 -5.85
N GLY A 165 -5.07 9.40 -4.94
CA GLY A 165 -3.88 10.16 -4.58
C GLY A 165 -4.14 11.24 -3.52
N GLU A 166 -3.07 11.91 -3.10
CA GLU A 166 -3.05 12.78 -1.91
C GLU A 166 -3.96 14.01 -1.96
N TYR A 167 -4.31 14.47 -3.15
CA TYR A 167 -5.13 15.68 -3.32
C TYR A 167 -6.62 15.39 -3.23
N ILE A 168 -7.04 14.20 -3.64
CA ILE A 168 -8.46 13.80 -3.74
C ILE A 168 -8.79 12.70 -2.73
N GLY A 169 -7.93 11.68 -2.62
CA GLY A 169 -8.05 10.49 -1.78
C GLY A 169 -6.97 10.37 -0.71
N ASP A 170 -6.50 9.16 -0.50
CA ASP A 170 -5.44 8.77 0.45
C ASP A 170 -5.73 9.14 1.92
N LYS A 171 -6.99 9.40 2.28
CA LYS A 171 -7.38 9.75 3.65
C LYS A 171 -7.23 8.55 4.59
N GLY A 172 -6.70 8.81 5.79
CA GLY A 172 -6.37 7.76 6.76
C GLY A 172 -5.08 7.01 6.48
N SER A 173 -4.33 7.37 5.41
CA SER A 173 -3.01 6.83 5.11
C SER A 173 -1.93 7.34 6.08
N GLY A 174 -0.74 6.72 6.05
CA GLY A 174 0.41 7.18 6.83
C GLY A 174 0.82 8.63 6.50
N TYR A 175 0.72 9.03 5.23
CA TYR A 175 0.99 10.41 4.86
C TYR A 175 -0.10 11.39 5.34
N TRP A 176 -1.38 10.98 5.32
CA TRP A 176 -2.47 11.75 5.90
C TRP A 176 -2.27 11.94 7.41
N ILE A 177 -1.95 10.85 8.14
CA ILE A 177 -1.64 10.91 9.58
C ILE A 177 -0.47 11.87 9.83
N ALA A 178 0.60 11.79 9.02
CA ALA A 178 1.74 12.68 9.15
C ALA A 178 1.37 14.16 8.97
N LYS A 179 0.50 14.48 7.99
CA LYS A 179 0.00 15.85 7.79
C LYS A 179 -0.81 16.33 9.00
N GLU A 180 -1.69 15.47 9.53
CA GLU A 180 -2.47 15.80 10.73
C GLU A 180 -1.56 16.04 11.93
N VAL A 181 -0.55 15.18 12.17
CA VAL A 181 0.45 15.35 13.23
C VAL A 181 1.14 16.70 13.13
N LEU A 182 1.70 17.01 11.96
CA LEU A 182 2.41 18.29 11.76
C LEU A 182 1.46 19.50 11.89
N THR A 183 0.24 19.37 11.41
CA THR A 183 -0.77 20.45 11.50
C THR A 183 -1.19 20.69 12.94
N ARG A 184 -1.53 19.63 13.71
CA ARG A 184 -1.98 19.76 15.11
C ARG A 184 -0.89 20.29 16.01
N VAL A 185 0.33 19.79 15.86
CA VAL A 185 1.48 20.32 16.63
C VAL A 185 1.75 21.78 16.27
N GLY A 186 1.66 22.16 14.98
CA GLY A 186 1.76 23.56 14.56
C GLY A 186 0.67 24.46 15.15
N GLN A 187 -0.55 23.96 15.30
CA GLN A 187 -1.62 24.69 15.99
C GLN A 187 -1.31 24.91 17.47
N ILE A 188 -0.82 23.86 18.15
CA ILE A 188 -0.40 23.95 19.56
C ILE A 188 0.73 25.00 19.73
N GLU A 189 1.76 24.95 18.86
CA GLU A 189 2.86 25.90 18.89
C GLU A 189 2.41 27.35 18.67
N LYS A 190 1.49 27.56 17.73
CA LYS A 190 1.03 28.90 17.36
C LYS A 190 0.00 29.48 18.32
N LEU A 191 -0.93 28.66 18.81
CA LEU A 191 -2.11 29.11 19.55
C LEU A 191 -2.01 28.83 21.06
N GLY A 192 -1.08 27.99 21.50
CA GLY A 192 -1.01 27.53 22.90
C GLY A 192 -2.22 26.72 23.34
N LEU A 193 -2.94 26.10 22.38
CA LEU A 193 -4.12 25.30 22.63
C LEU A 193 -4.29 24.24 21.55
N TYR A 194 -5.07 23.22 21.88
CA TYR A 194 -5.51 22.18 20.97
C TYR A 194 -7.04 22.19 20.85
N ILE A 195 -7.54 22.01 19.65
CA ILE A 195 -8.96 21.82 19.35
C ILE A 195 -9.13 20.42 18.78
N ASP A 196 -9.87 19.55 19.49
CA ASP A 196 -10.09 18.18 19.05
C ASP A 196 -11.08 18.09 17.87
N SER A 197 -11.30 16.89 17.36
CA SER A 197 -12.22 16.61 16.25
C SER A 197 -13.70 16.90 16.59
N HIS A 198 -14.02 17.05 17.86
CA HIS A 198 -15.37 17.39 18.35
C HIS A 198 -15.53 18.88 18.67
N GLY A 199 -14.49 19.69 18.47
CA GLY A 199 -14.50 21.12 18.76
C GLY A 199 -14.21 21.49 20.21
N ASN A 200 -13.81 20.55 21.08
CA ASN A 200 -13.40 20.84 22.45
C ASN A 200 -12.03 21.52 22.46
N VAL A 201 -11.85 22.48 23.36
CA VAL A 201 -10.63 23.27 23.47
C VAL A 201 -9.84 22.85 24.71
N THR A 202 -8.60 22.42 24.52
CA THR A 202 -7.63 22.16 25.58
C THR A 202 -6.52 23.21 25.52
N ARG A 203 -6.21 23.85 26.64
CA ARG A 203 -5.17 24.87 26.79
C ARG A 203 -3.86 24.32 27.35
N ASP A 204 -3.79 23.04 27.56
CA ASP A 204 -2.57 22.34 27.91
C ASP A 204 -1.75 22.09 26.65
N ASN A 205 -0.47 22.44 26.66
CA ASN A 205 0.47 22.23 25.57
C ASN A 205 1.58 21.22 25.96
N SER A 206 1.40 20.50 27.05
CA SER A 206 2.32 19.46 27.55
C SER A 206 2.14 18.10 26.88
N PHE A 207 1.54 18.06 25.68
CA PHE A 207 1.33 16.84 24.92
C PHE A 207 2.65 16.13 24.54
N TYR A 208 2.70 14.84 24.80
CA TYR A 208 3.85 14.00 24.47
C TYR A 208 4.13 13.95 22.97
N LEU A 209 3.06 13.96 22.16
CA LEU A 209 3.16 14.07 20.69
C LEU A 209 3.96 15.31 20.27
N ARG A 210 3.69 16.46 20.88
CA ARG A 210 4.40 17.71 20.63
C ARG A 210 5.91 17.57 20.91
N GLU A 211 6.26 16.97 22.04
CA GLU A 211 7.66 16.71 22.41
C GLU A 211 8.38 15.86 21.35
N LEU A 212 7.79 14.71 20.98
CA LEU A 212 8.37 13.80 20.00
C LEU A 212 8.54 14.45 18.63
N VAL A 213 7.54 15.19 18.17
CA VAL A 213 7.58 15.88 16.87
C VAL A 213 8.65 16.96 16.85
N LEU A 214 8.69 17.83 17.86
CA LEU A 214 9.67 18.93 17.92
C LEU A 214 11.10 18.41 17.98
N LYS A 215 11.38 17.44 18.84
CA LYS A 215 12.71 16.80 18.91
C LYS A 215 13.09 16.20 17.56
N LYS A 216 12.15 15.52 16.90
CA LYS A 216 12.42 14.90 15.60
C LYS A 216 12.65 15.91 14.50
N LEU A 217 11.90 17.00 14.47
CA LEU A 217 12.12 18.10 13.52
C LEU A 217 13.51 18.75 13.71
N LEU A 218 13.93 18.96 14.95
CA LEU A 218 15.26 19.48 15.26
C LEU A 218 16.37 18.53 14.75
N GLU A 219 16.25 17.21 15.03
CA GLU A 219 17.18 16.21 14.52
C GLU A 219 17.29 16.22 12.99
N LEU A 220 16.16 16.29 12.29
CA LEU A 220 16.11 16.36 10.83
C LEU A 220 16.72 17.66 10.27
N ASN A 221 16.78 18.71 11.09
CA ASN A 221 17.43 19.98 10.80
C ASN A 221 18.90 20.04 11.26
N GLY A 222 19.50 18.90 11.56
CA GLY A 222 20.94 18.79 11.84
C GLY A 222 21.34 18.94 13.30
N TYR A 223 20.39 19.05 14.24
CA TYR A 223 20.70 19.01 15.67
C TYR A 223 21.08 17.59 16.07
N THR A 224 22.06 17.44 16.97
CA THR A 224 22.27 16.14 17.61
C THR A 224 21.07 15.81 18.50
N LYS A 225 20.87 14.52 18.82
CA LYS A 225 19.79 14.12 19.73
C LYS A 225 19.85 14.85 21.07
N GLU A 226 21.05 15.00 21.64
CA GLU A 226 21.28 15.70 22.90
C GLU A 226 20.95 17.20 22.79
N ASP A 227 21.33 17.85 21.69
CA ASP A 227 21.01 19.27 21.45
C ASP A 227 19.50 19.46 21.21
N ALA A 228 18.83 18.53 20.51
CA ALA A 228 17.40 18.57 20.31
C ALA A 228 16.63 18.42 21.66
N GLU A 229 17.06 17.51 22.53
CA GLU A 229 16.51 17.36 23.88
C GLU A 229 16.72 18.63 24.73
N ARG A 230 17.90 19.20 24.69
CA ARG A 230 18.23 20.45 25.40
C ARG A 230 17.42 21.63 24.87
N ALA A 231 17.33 21.78 23.54
CA ALA A 231 16.54 22.84 22.91
C ALA A 231 15.07 22.72 23.27
N PHE A 232 14.50 21.50 23.24
CA PHE A 232 13.13 21.26 23.66
C PHE A 232 12.92 21.63 25.15
N ALA A 233 13.81 21.21 26.05
CA ALA A 233 13.71 21.55 27.46
C ALA A 233 13.70 23.06 27.73
N LEU A 234 14.44 23.85 26.94
CA LEU A 234 14.44 25.30 27.03
C LEU A 234 13.08 25.91 26.62
N THR A 235 12.31 25.28 25.74
CA THR A 235 10.97 25.78 25.37
C THR A 235 9.98 25.70 26.53
N LEU A 236 10.12 24.73 27.39
CA LEU A 236 9.29 24.60 28.61
C LEU A 236 9.49 25.78 29.57
N HIS A 237 10.60 26.51 29.43
CA HIS A 237 10.94 27.71 30.19
C HIS A 237 10.78 29.01 29.40
N GLY A 238 10.06 28.98 28.27
CA GLY A 238 9.73 30.19 27.48
C GLY A 238 10.82 30.62 26.52
N ALA A 239 11.86 29.83 26.28
CA ALA A 239 12.85 30.11 25.24
C ALA A 239 12.26 29.77 23.87
N GLY A 240 12.41 30.67 22.89
CA GLY A 240 11.93 30.44 21.52
C GLY A 240 12.69 29.34 20.81
N LEU A 241 11.98 28.38 20.22
CA LEU A 241 12.53 27.51 19.19
C LEU A 241 12.66 28.28 17.87
N PRO A 242 13.49 27.78 16.92
CA PRO A 242 13.34 28.14 15.54
C PRO A 242 11.87 28.04 15.14
N GLU A 243 11.41 28.98 14.30
CA GLU A 243 10.01 28.98 13.88
C GLU A 243 9.58 27.59 13.38
N TYR A 244 8.51 27.04 13.98
CA TYR A 244 8.01 25.69 13.69
C TYR A 244 7.82 25.45 12.18
N VAL A 245 7.26 26.47 11.50
CA VAL A 245 7.01 26.40 10.06
C VAL A 245 8.32 26.19 9.30
N SER A 246 9.39 26.91 9.67
CA SER A 246 10.70 26.76 9.05
C SER A 246 11.29 25.36 9.26
N LEU A 247 11.12 24.78 10.46
CA LEU A 247 11.55 23.40 10.75
C LEU A 247 10.79 22.37 9.90
N VAL A 248 9.49 22.58 9.65
CA VAL A 248 8.70 21.69 8.80
C VAL A 248 9.07 21.85 7.34
N TYR A 249 9.20 23.07 6.84
CA TYR A 249 9.54 23.31 5.42
C TYR A 249 10.93 22.81 5.06
N SER A 250 11.90 22.86 5.96
CA SER A 250 13.24 22.34 5.70
C SER A 250 13.29 20.85 5.45
N ILE A 251 12.33 20.07 6.01
CA ILE A 251 12.20 18.65 5.75
C ILE A 251 11.34 18.34 4.52
N THR A 252 10.56 19.32 4.03
CA THR A 252 9.71 19.15 2.84
C THR A 252 10.43 19.49 1.54
N GLU A 253 11.63 20.10 1.61
CA GLU A 253 12.45 20.45 0.46
C GLU A 253 13.91 20.04 0.68
N GLU A 254 14.28 18.84 0.28
CA GLU A 254 15.68 18.44 0.22
C GLU A 254 16.28 18.84 -1.15
N ASN A 255 17.13 19.87 -1.16
CA ASN A 255 17.79 20.39 -2.39
C ASN A 255 16.82 20.83 -3.51
N GLY A 256 15.71 21.51 -3.17
CA GLY A 256 14.71 21.93 -4.14
C GLY A 256 13.89 20.77 -4.73
N ARG A 257 13.86 19.63 -4.07
CA ARG A 257 13.04 18.46 -4.44
C ARG A 257 11.91 18.26 -3.44
N PRO A 258 10.69 17.92 -3.91
CA PRO A 258 9.61 17.55 -2.99
C PRO A 258 10.04 16.36 -2.13
N PHE A 259 9.70 16.44 -0.85
CA PHE A 259 10.03 15.42 0.13
C PHE A 259 9.42 14.05 -0.24
N ASP A 260 10.12 12.96 0.16
CA ASP A 260 9.62 11.59 -0.01
C ASP A 260 8.42 11.35 0.93
N ARG A 261 7.22 11.30 0.35
CA ARG A 261 5.96 11.05 1.05
C ARG A 261 6.00 9.79 1.93
N ALA A 262 6.68 8.75 1.46
CA ALA A 262 6.79 7.51 2.21
C ALA A 262 7.63 7.68 3.47
N LYS A 263 8.73 8.45 3.40
CA LYS A 263 9.56 8.75 4.58
C LYS A 263 8.80 9.58 5.61
N VAL A 264 8.11 10.66 5.17
CA VAL A 264 7.28 11.51 6.06
C VAL A 264 6.17 10.69 6.68
N GLY A 265 5.41 9.98 5.85
CA GLY A 265 4.29 9.16 6.29
C GLY A 265 4.71 8.13 7.33
N ASN A 266 5.75 7.35 7.05
CA ASN A 266 6.25 6.33 7.97
C ASN A 266 6.79 6.91 9.28
N LEU A 267 7.47 8.05 9.22
CA LEU A 267 8.08 8.66 10.39
C LEU A 267 7.03 9.22 11.35
N PHE A 268 6.16 10.09 10.86
CA PHE A 268 5.23 10.81 11.74
C PHE A 268 4.01 9.98 12.11
N SER A 269 3.58 9.01 11.28
CA SER A 269 2.56 8.04 11.72
C SER A 269 3.06 7.16 12.87
N LYS A 270 4.34 6.75 12.82
CA LYS A 270 4.94 6.02 13.94
C LYS A 270 5.04 6.87 15.20
N ILE A 271 5.42 8.14 15.08
CA ILE A 271 5.44 9.07 16.22
C ILE A 271 4.04 9.22 16.83
N ALA A 272 2.99 9.29 16.00
CA ALA A 272 1.61 9.32 16.50
C ALA A 272 1.26 8.03 17.27
N ASP A 273 1.60 6.85 16.74
CA ASP A 273 1.38 5.59 17.45
C ASP A 273 2.12 5.54 18.79
N ASP A 274 3.40 5.93 18.81
CA ASP A 274 4.23 5.94 20.03
C ASP A 274 3.64 6.90 21.08
N ALA A 275 3.17 8.08 20.67
CA ALA A 275 2.54 9.04 21.57
C ALA A 275 1.18 8.54 22.10
N ALA A 276 0.35 7.99 21.23
CA ALA A 276 -0.95 7.45 21.60
C ALA A 276 -0.84 6.29 22.59
N LEU A 277 0.18 5.44 22.45
CA LEU A 277 0.49 4.37 23.42
C LEU A 277 0.89 4.88 24.81
N GLN A 278 1.35 6.13 24.90
CA GLN A 278 1.62 6.83 26.17
C GLN A 278 0.39 7.60 26.69
N GLY A 279 -0.76 7.46 26.03
CA GLY A 279 -2.00 8.11 26.44
C GLY A 279 -2.17 9.54 25.91
N ASP A 280 -1.36 9.98 24.94
CA ASP A 280 -1.49 11.30 24.34
C ASP A 280 -2.83 11.46 23.63
N GLU A 281 -3.64 12.46 24.06
CA GLU A 281 -4.99 12.67 23.57
C GLU A 281 -5.00 13.17 22.12
N VAL A 282 -4.03 14.00 21.74
CA VAL A 282 -3.93 14.55 20.37
C VAL A 282 -3.58 13.42 19.39
N ALA A 283 -2.64 12.57 19.75
CA ALA A 283 -2.27 11.42 18.95
C ALA A 283 -3.43 10.44 18.80
N ASN A 284 -4.16 10.14 19.89
CA ASN A 284 -5.33 9.28 19.85
C ASN A 284 -6.45 9.86 18.96
N ASP A 285 -6.72 11.17 19.02
CA ASP A 285 -7.71 11.83 18.16
C ASP A 285 -7.32 11.74 16.67
N ILE A 286 -6.05 11.94 16.35
CA ILE A 286 -5.54 11.80 14.97
C ILE A 286 -5.73 10.36 14.46
N LEU A 287 -5.35 9.34 15.24
CA LEU A 287 -5.44 7.94 14.85
C LEU A 287 -6.89 7.45 14.75
N LYS A 288 -7.78 7.95 15.62
CA LYS A 288 -9.22 7.73 15.52
C LYS A 288 -9.80 8.42 14.28
N GLY A 289 -9.35 9.63 13.96
CA GLY A 289 -9.69 10.32 12.72
C GLY A 289 -9.28 9.54 11.48
N ALA A 290 -8.06 8.97 11.48
CA ALA A 290 -7.60 8.09 10.40
C ALA A 290 -8.49 6.86 10.25
N ALA A 291 -8.86 6.19 11.36
CA ALA A 291 -9.78 5.06 11.33
C ALA A 291 -11.16 5.46 10.76
N SER A 292 -11.67 6.64 11.12
CA SER A 292 -12.95 7.15 10.61
C SER A 292 -12.92 7.41 9.10
N GLU A 293 -11.81 7.93 8.56
CA GLU A 293 -11.64 8.10 7.12
C GLU A 293 -11.55 6.75 6.39
N LEU A 294 -10.81 5.79 6.94
CA LEU A 294 -10.71 4.44 6.41
C LEU A 294 -12.06 3.71 6.46
N PHE A 295 -12.87 3.94 7.50
CA PHE A 295 -14.19 3.34 7.62
C PHE A 295 -15.17 3.77 6.52
N LYS A 296 -15.00 4.96 5.94
CA LYS A 296 -15.81 5.41 4.79
C LYS A 296 -15.63 4.48 3.58
N ASN A 297 -14.42 3.97 3.36
CA ASN A 297 -14.16 2.97 2.33
C ASN A 297 -14.88 1.65 2.62
N VAL A 298 -14.91 1.23 3.89
CA VAL A 298 -15.66 0.03 4.29
C VAL A 298 -17.16 0.21 4.04
N ILE A 299 -17.71 1.38 4.41
CA ILE A 299 -19.13 1.70 4.14
C ILE A 299 -19.41 1.62 2.63
N ALA A 300 -18.61 2.30 1.82
CA ALA A 300 -18.79 2.33 0.37
C ALA A 300 -18.72 0.92 -0.24
N GLY A 301 -17.76 0.10 0.19
CA GLY A 301 -17.60 -1.27 -0.28
C GLY A 301 -18.74 -2.19 0.16
N TYR A 302 -19.20 -2.04 1.40
CA TYR A 302 -20.31 -2.83 1.93
C TYR A 302 -21.62 -2.57 1.18
N GLU A 303 -21.96 -1.30 0.98
CA GLU A 303 -23.14 -0.88 0.22
C GLU A 303 -23.06 -1.32 -1.26
N LYS A 304 -21.88 -1.11 -1.89
CA LYS A 304 -21.67 -1.46 -3.29
C LYS A 304 -21.74 -2.97 -3.53
N GLY A 305 -21.21 -3.75 -2.60
CA GLY A 305 -21.21 -5.21 -2.67
C GLY A 305 -22.54 -5.87 -2.30
N ASP A 306 -23.54 -5.08 -1.88
CA ASP A 306 -24.85 -5.57 -1.37
C ASP A 306 -24.66 -6.68 -0.30
N PHE A 307 -23.79 -6.41 0.68
CA PHE A 307 -23.43 -7.41 1.69
C PHE A 307 -24.43 -7.52 2.84
N GLU A 308 -25.46 -6.67 2.89
CA GLU A 308 -26.51 -6.73 3.90
C GLU A 308 -27.25 -8.08 3.86
N THR A 309 -27.44 -8.63 2.67
CA THR A 309 -28.15 -9.90 2.47
C THR A 309 -27.27 -11.13 2.69
N LYS A 310 -25.95 -10.96 2.82
CA LYS A 310 -25.00 -12.07 3.00
C LYS A 310 -24.83 -12.44 4.47
N PRO A 311 -24.69 -13.73 4.79
CA PRO A 311 -24.46 -14.18 6.16
C PRO A 311 -23.11 -13.73 6.71
N TYR A 312 -22.13 -13.51 5.85
CA TYR A 312 -20.80 -12.97 6.17
C TYR A 312 -20.16 -12.32 4.94
N CYS A 313 -19.23 -11.41 5.21
CA CYS A 313 -18.40 -10.74 4.22
C CYS A 313 -16.97 -10.67 4.75
N ASP A 314 -16.00 -11.07 3.96
CA ASP A 314 -14.57 -11.01 4.32
C ASP A 314 -13.96 -9.67 3.91
N LEU A 315 -13.41 -8.94 4.89
CA LEU A 315 -12.61 -7.73 4.68
C LEU A 315 -11.13 -7.99 4.99
N LEU A 316 -10.27 -7.84 4.00
CA LEU A 316 -8.81 -7.96 4.17
C LEU A 316 -8.17 -6.59 4.36
N LEU A 317 -7.56 -6.39 5.53
CA LEU A 317 -6.77 -5.19 5.85
C LEU A 317 -5.31 -5.42 5.51
N SER A 318 -4.68 -4.46 4.81
CA SER A 318 -3.28 -4.51 4.42
C SER A 318 -2.63 -3.11 4.48
N GLY A 319 -1.32 -3.04 4.25
CA GLY A 319 -0.54 -1.80 4.34
C GLY A 319 -0.04 -1.49 5.75
N SER A 320 1.02 -0.67 5.83
CA SER A 320 1.76 -0.43 7.08
C SER A 320 0.92 0.18 8.19
N VAL A 321 -0.01 1.07 7.88
CA VAL A 321 -0.92 1.67 8.88
C VAL A 321 -1.79 0.58 9.52
N LEU A 322 -2.45 -0.25 8.71
CA LEU A 322 -3.38 -1.26 9.21
C LEU A 322 -2.71 -2.49 9.80
N THR A 323 -1.46 -2.78 9.41
CA THR A 323 -0.72 -3.93 9.95
C THR A 323 0.09 -3.59 11.20
N HIS A 324 0.60 -2.36 11.35
CA HIS A 324 1.48 -1.96 12.46
C HIS A 324 0.78 -1.06 13.49
N SER A 325 -0.04 -0.07 13.08
CA SER A 325 -0.79 0.75 14.03
C SER A 325 -1.94 -0.05 14.65
N LYS A 326 -1.72 -0.57 15.84
CA LYS A 326 -2.75 -1.29 16.61
C LYS A 326 -3.90 -0.37 17.00
N ILE A 327 -3.62 0.90 17.24
CA ILE A 327 -4.61 1.89 17.70
C ILE A 327 -5.57 2.24 16.56
N THR A 328 -5.05 2.63 15.38
CA THR A 328 -5.90 2.91 14.22
C THR A 328 -6.75 1.70 13.84
N ARG A 329 -6.14 0.51 13.82
CA ARG A 329 -6.86 -0.73 13.53
C ARG A 329 -7.93 -1.04 14.56
N TYR A 330 -7.65 -0.88 15.86
CA TYR A 330 -8.63 -1.10 16.92
C TYR A 330 -9.88 -0.23 16.73
N PHE A 331 -9.70 1.07 16.49
CA PHE A 331 -10.83 1.97 16.24
C PHE A 331 -11.60 1.59 14.97
N LEU A 332 -10.90 1.20 13.91
CA LEU A 332 -11.54 0.76 12.67
C LEU A 332 -12.34 -0.53 12.87
N GLU A 333 -11.78 -1.54 13.52
CA GLU A 333 -12.45 -2.82 13.81
C GLU A 333 -13.67 -2.61 14.72
N ASP A 334 -13.59 -1.70 15.70
CA ASP A 334 -14.69 -1.35 16.60
C ASP A 334 -15.87 -0.72 15.82
N MET A 335 -15.60 0.26 14.96
CA MET A 335 -16.60 0.87 14.08
C MET A 335 -17.25 -0.14 13.14
N ILE A 336 -16.46 -1.05 12.57
CA ILE A 336 -16.96 -2.11 11.68
C ILE A 336 -17.88 -3.04 12.45
N LYS A 337 -17.46 -3.51 13.61
CA LYS A 337 -18.23 -4.45 14.44
C LYS A 337 -19.55 -3.85 14.90
N GLU A 338 -19.56 -2.58 15.24
CA GLU A 338 -20.77 -1.87 15.67
C GLU A 338 -21.78 -1.76 14.53
N LYS A 339 -21.33 -1.37 13.32
CA LYS A 339 -22.23 -1.10 12.20
C LYS A 339 -22.51 -2.32 11.31
N TYR A 340 -21.53 -3.19 11.10
CA TYR A 340 -21.58 -4.31 10.17
C TYR A 340 -21.12 -5.62 10.84
N PRO A 341 -21.94 -6.21 11.72
CA PRO A 341 -21.55 -7.37 12.53
C PRO A 341 -21.28 -8.65 11.71
N ASN A 342 -21.71 -8.69 10.44
CA ASN A 342 -21.43 -9.78 9.50
C ASN A 342 -20.11 -9.60 8.72
N VAL A 343 -19.37 -8.53 8.97
CA VAL A 343 -18.05 -8.31 8.34
C VAL A 343 -16.95 -8.96 9.19
N TYR A 344 -16.24 -9.91 8.60
CA TYR A 344 -15.08 -10.56 9.21
C TYR A 344 -13.79 -9.89 8.78
N VAL A 345 -13.14 -9.25 9.72
CA VAL A 345 -11.88 -8.55 9.47
C VAL A 345 -10.71 -9.50 9.56
N LYS A 346 -9.90 -9.55 8.52
CA LYS A 346 -8.63 -10.29 8.45
C LYS A 346 -7.49 -9.33 8.18
N VAL A 347 -6.36 -9.51 8.88
CA VAL A 347 -5.15 -8.70 8.64
C VAL A 347 -4.19 -9.48 7.78
N ASN A 348 -3.81 -8.90 6.65
CA ASN A 348 -2.79 -9.50 5.78
C ASN A 348 -1.41 -9.41 6.46
N LYS A 349 -0.90 -10.55 6.91
CA LYS A 349 0.43 -10.68 7.51
C LYS A 349 1.50 -11.07 6.49
N GLU A 350 1.09 -11.38 5.26
CA GLU A 350 2.00 -11.78 4.21
C GLU A 350 2.66 -10.56 3.55
N LYS A 351 3.89 -10.74 3.08
CA LYS A 351 4.52 -9.73 2.23
C LYS A 351 3.72 -9.62 0.93
N PRO A 352 3.41 -8.42 0.42
CA PRO A 352 2.60 -8.23 -0.79
C PRO A 352 3.06 -9.10 -1.97
N VAL A 353 4.37 -9.22 -2.19
CA VAL A 353 4.95 -10.06 -3.24
C VAL A 353 4.54 -11.53 -3.15
N MET A 354 4.26 -12.06 -1.94
CA MET A 354 3.78 -13.45 -1.77
C MET A 354 2.31 -13.60 -2.19
N SER A 355 1.51 -12.55 -2.05
CA SER A 355 0.15 -12.55 -2.62
C SER A 355 0.19 -12.64 -4.15
N THR A 356 1.18 -12.01 -4.79
CA THR A 356 1.41 -12.14 -6.23
C THR A 356 1.85 -13.57 -6.61
N VAL A 357 2.67 -14.24 -5.80
CA VAL A 357 3.00 -15.68 -6.00
C VAL A 357 1.73 -16.52 -6.04
N LYS A 358 0.85 -16.35 -5.05
CA LYS A 358 -0.41 -17.10 -4.96
C LYS A 358 -1.35 -16.80 -6.13
N TYR A 359 -1.39 -15.54 -6.56
CA TYR A 359 -2.16 -15.12 -7.73
C TYR A 359 -1.67 -15.87 -8.99
N VAL A 360 -0.38 -15.81 -9.29
CA VAL A 360 0.23 -16.48 -10.46
C VAL A 360 -0.02 -17.99 -10.40
N LYS A 361 0.20 -18.61 -9.24
CA LYS A 361 -0.05 -20.04 -9.05
C LYS A 361 -1.46 -20.43 -9.46
N ARG A 362 -2.48 -19.71 -8.98
CA ARG A 362 -3.89 -19.95 -9.34
C ARG A 362 -4.17 -19.76 -10.83
N LYS A 363 -3.49 -18.81 -11.49
CA LYS A 363 -3.67 -18.55 -12.92
C LYS A 363 -3.09 -19.66 -13.79
N ILE A 364 -1.95 -20.26 -13.40
CA ILE A 364 -1.30 -21.34 -14.14
C ILE A 364 -1.76 -22.75 -13.71
N GLU A 365 -2.48 -22.87 -12.59
CA GLU A 365 -3.14 -24.14 -12.22
C GLU A 365 -4.21 -24.46 -13.27
N PRO A 366 -4.21 -25.69 -13.84
CA PRO A 366 -5.23 -26.08 -14.79
C PRO A 366 -6.60 -25.99 -14.11
N GLN A 367 -7.43 -25.03 -14.53
CA GLN A 367 -8.84 -25.00 -14.15
C GLN A 367 -9.46 -26.28 -14.69
N LYS A 368 -9.89 -27.17 -13.80
CA LYS A 368 -10.59 -28.40 -14.20
C LYS A 368 -11.81 -27.99 -15.02
N GLY A 369 -11.70 -28.00 -16.35
CA GLY A 369 -12.80 -27.79 -17.28
C GLY A 369 -12.80 -26.55 -18.16
N LYS A 370 -11.83 -25.61 -18.07
CA LYS A 370 -11.79 -24.43 -18.96
C LYS A 370 -10.65 -24.53 -19.98
N LYS A 371 -10.98 -24.38 -21.27
CA LYS A 371 -10.00 -24.00 -22.31
C LYS A 371 -9.59 -22.55 -22.05
N LEU A 372 -8.30 -22.28 -21.90
CA LEU A 372 -7.74 -20.92 -21.88
C LEU A 372 -8.08 -20.21 -23.21
N PRO A 373 -8.45 -18.92 -23.19
CA PRO A 373 -8.51 -18.13 -24.41
C PRO A 373 -7.10 -18.09 -25.04
N ASP A 374 -7.06 -18.25 -26.37
CA ASP A 374 -5.80 -18.19 -27.12
C ASP A 374 -5.11 -16.85 -26.91
N SER A 375 -3.77 -16.89 -26.76
CA SER A 375 -2.88 -15.74 -26.52
C SER A 375 -2.95 -14.63 -27.58
N ASP A 376 -3.71 -14.83 -28.67
CA ASP A 376 -3.79 -13.92 -29.81
C ASP A 376 -4.89 -12.84 -29.68
N GLU A 377 -5.72 -12.86 -28.64
CA GLU A 377 -6.78 -11.85 -28.45
C GLU A 377 -6.29 -10.53 -27.85
N TRP A 378 -5.03 -10.45 -27.42
CA TRP A 378 -4.44 -9.24 -26.82
C TRP A 378 -3.70 -8.33 -27.81
N GLU A 379 -3.72 -8.69 -29.11
CA GLU A 379 -3.09 -7.92 -30.19
C GLU A 379 -4.08 -7.03 -31.00
N LYS A 380 -5.31 -6.86 -30.53
CA LYS A 380 -6.29 -6.00 -31.23
C LYS A 380 -6.57 -4.72 -30.50
#